data_502b652e01c1b3c859ead9fb7b1acb72
#
_entry.id   502b652e01c1b3c859ead9fb7b1acb72
#
_cell.length_a   1.000
_cell.length_b   1.000
_cell.length_c   1.000
_cell.angle_alpha   90.00
_cell.angle_beta   90.00
_cell.angle_gamma   90.00
#
_symmetry.space_group_name_H-M   'P 1'
#
loop_
_entity.id
_entity.type
_entity.pdbx_description
1 polymer ?
#
loop_
_entity_poly.entity_id
_entity_poly.type
_entity_poly.pdbx_seq_one_letter_code
_entity_poly.pdbx_strand_id
1 'polypeptide(L)'
;MNKPSNRQRSVIMALAFMTLLPAGASLFGQQTFGTTIYLDYTCYMSKSGPKTMAPPDTPSFKNNFFNFRRAYFTYENKINDNLKFRFRYDADNTANLTSVDVKTGSTKKDDKLRPFIKHVYLDYAGLLPNSSLKVGMTETLTFKIAEEKWGYRSVAKTLTDGYKDITGKEIDATSADVGVSFTHNVSKSFRYAAMVSSGSHYSHIEGDKYKKLMAQVQILPLPGLTFAGYVDYEQQAAVTGSPKAYTYKADIFLEMVRNLVIGFEYFSYDNDTYVLNSKRYKAGGLSVFGRYAITPDQFGLFARFDSYEPNSELKDDEMSLMIAGFDWCPVNKSWKIQPNVFIYNYKNGKIYNPTMTKNSDIVLNLTFFLSF
;
A
#
# COMPACT_ATOMS: atom_id res chain seq x y z
N MET A 1 -8.37 36.52 -36.45
CA MET A 1 -8.87 35.41 -35.60
C MET A 1 -7.75 35.01 -34.66
N ASN A 2 -7.82 35.40 -33.39
CA ASN A 2 -6.78 35.11 -32.41
C ASN A 2 -6.86 33.64 -31.97
N LYS A 3 -5.78 32.87 -32.09
CA LYS A 3 -5.72 31.53 -31.56
C LYS A 3 -5.82 31.55 -30.01
N PRO A 4 -6.66 30.73 -29.39
CA PRO A 4 -6.81 30.73 -27.94
C PRO A 4 -5.49 30.30 -27.29
N SER A 5 -5.14 30.95 -26.16
CA SER A 5 -3.94 30.68 -25.39
C SER A 5 -3.99 29.27 -24.77
N ASN A 6 -2.81 28.70 -24.46
CA ASN A 6 -2.71 27.36 -23.85
C ASN A 6 -3.53 27.22 -22.54
N ARG A 7 -3.71 28.31 -21.79
CA ARG A 7 -4.58 28.34 -20.60
C ARG A 7 -6.06 28.17 -20.94
N GLN A 8 -6.54 28.76 -22.07
CA GLN A 8 -7.93 28.60 -22.49
C GLN A 8 -8.23 27.19 -23.02
N ARG A 9 -7.25 26.49 -23.61
CA ARG A 9 -7.43 25.09 -24.05
C ARG A 9 -7.55 24.12 -22.90
N SER A 10 -6.81 24.35 -21.79
CA SER A 10 -6.89 23.52 -20.59
C SER A 10 -8.25 23.68 -19.85
N VAL A 11 -8.80 24.89 -19.83
CA VAL A 11 -10.12 25.16 -19.26
C VAL A 11 -11.25 24.59 -20.12
N ILE A 12 -11.11 24.61 -21.45
CA ILE A 12 -12.11 24.05 -22.37
C ILE A 12 -12.14 22.51 -22.28
N MET A 13 -10.97 21.85 -22.10
CA MET A 13 -10.92 20.41 -21.86
C MET A 13 -11.53 20.00 -20.53
N ALA A 14 -11.36 20.80 -19.47
CA ALA A 14 -11.96 20.54 -18.16
C ALA A 14 -13.49 20.77 -18.18
N LEU A 15 -13.96 21.77 -18.90
CA LEU A 15 -15.41 22.05 -19.08
C LEU A 15 -16.11 21.03 -19.98
N ALA A 16 -15.44 20.48 -21.00
CA ALA A 16 -16.01 19.45 -21.86
C ALA A 16 -16.24 18.12 -21.10
N PHE A 17 -15.51 17.85 -20.02
CA PHE A 17 -15.74 16.68 -19.17
C PHE A 17 -16.96 16.85 -18.25
N MET A 18 -17.36 18.09 -17.91
CA MET A 18 -18.55 18.36 -17.07
C MET A 18 -19.88 18.25 -17.83
N THR A 19 -19.88 18.34 -19.16
CA THR A 19 -21.13 18.32 -19.95
C THR A 19 -21.59 16.93 -20.39
N LEU A 20 -20.84 15.85 -20.04
CA LEU A 20 -21.20 14.46 -20.35
C LEU A 20 -22.04 13.76 -19.27
N LEU A 21 -22.51 14.47 -18.25
CA LEU A 21 -23.49 13.91 -17.32
C LEU A 21 -24.86 13.94 -17.99
N PRO A 22 -25.51 12.79 -18.25
CA PRO A 22 -26.86 12.78 -18.79
C PRO A 22 -27.78 13.47 -17.79
N ALA A 23 -28.44 14.54 -18.23
CA ALA A 23 -29.49 15.20 -17.49
C ALA A 23 -30.64 14.19 -17.25
N GLY A 24 -30.74 13.65 -16.02
CA GLY A 24 -31.81 12.72 -15.65
C GLY A 24 -31.38 11.49 -14.87
N ALA A 25 -30.07 11.28 -14.57
CA ALA A 25 -29.67 10.23 -13.65
C ALA A 25 -30.22 10.57 -12.26
N SER A 26 -31.04 9.69 -11.67
CA SER A 26 -31.44 9.82 -10.27
C SER A 26 -30.14 9.89 -9.43
N LEU A 27 -29.99 10.96 -8.64
CA LEU A 27 -28.86 11.16 -7.72
C LEU A 27 -28.73 10.06 -6.65
N PHE A 28 -29.66 9.10 -6.63
CA PHE A 28 -29.77 7.99 -5.71
C PHE A 28 -29.47 6.66 -6.43
N GLY A 29 -28.21 6.42 -6.77
CA GLY A 29 -27.73 5.11 -7.17
C GLY A 29 -27.72 4.12 -5.98
N GLN A 30 -27.36 2.87 -6.24
CA GLN A 30 -27.18 1.88 -5.19
C GLN A 30 -26.00 2.29 -4.29
N GLN A 31 -26.30 2.60 -3.04
CA GLN A 31 -25.34 3.03 -2.05
C GLN A 31 -24.95 1.86 -1.15
N THR A 32 -23.67 1.76 -0.82
CA THR A 32 -23.15 0.80 0.16
C THR A 32 -22.24 1.50 1.15
N PHE A 33 -22.31 1.06 2.41
CA PHE A 33 -21.42 1.48 3.47
C PHE A 33 -20.67 0.26 3.97
N GLY A 34 -19.37 0.38 4.16
CA GLY A 34 -18.55 -0.70 4.68
C GLY A 34 -17.58 -0.20 5.73
N THR A 35 -17.33 -1.03 6.72
CA THR A 35 -16.34 -0.76 7.77
C THR A 35 -15.38 -1.95 7.84
N THR A 36 -14.07 -1.66 7.97
CA THR A 36 -13.06 -2.70 8.21
C THR A 36 -12.14 -2.24 9.33
N ILE A 37 -11.93 -3.09 10.34
CA ILE A 37 -11.15 -2.77 11.54
C ILE A 37 -10.08 -3.84 11.74
N TYR A 38 -8.85 -3.41 12.10
CA TYR A 38 -7.74 -4.25 12.52
C TYR A 38 -7.34 -3.89 13.95
N LEU A 39 -7.46 -4.87 14.84
CA LEU A 39 -7.03 -4.78 16.23
C LEU A 39 -6.00 -5.88 16.49
N ASP A 40 -4.97 -5.60 17.28
CA ASP A 40 -3.99 -6.59 17.66
C ASP A 40 -3.80 -6.61 19.17
N TYR A 41 -3.54 -7.81 19.71
CA TYR A 41 -2.80 -7.97 20.94
C TYR A 41 -1.41 -8.46 20.57
N THR A 42 -0.41 -7.65 20.86
CA THR A 42 1.00 -7.90 20.49
C THR A 42 1.82 -8.24 21.71
N CYS A 43 2.64 -9.28 21.63
CA CYS A 43 3.58 -9.70 22.65
C CYS A 43 4.99 -9.87 22.04
N TYR A 44 5.99 -9.15 22.56
CA TYR A 44 7.39 -9.31 22.17
C TYR A 44 8.04 -10.39 23.02
N MET A 45 8.43 -11.50 22.40
CA MET A 45 9.21 -12.57 23.02
C MET A 45 10.70 -12.24 23.02
N SER A 46 11.16 -11.55 21.96
CA SER A 46 12.50 -10.99 21.83
C SER A 46 12.39 -9.64 21.14
N LYS A 47 13.05 -8.62 21.67
CA LYS A 47 13.03 -7.27 21.11
C LYS A 47 14.44 -6.70 21.10
N SER A 48 15.01 -6.56 19.94
CA SER A 48 16.31 -5.94 19.72
C SER A 48 16.39 -5.11 18.45
N GLY A 49 15.32 -5.15 17.64
CA GLY A 49 15.26 -4.45 16.36
C GLY A 49 15.05 -2.93 16.45
N PRO A 50 15.29 -2.23 15.35
CA PRO A 50 15.06 -0.80 15.27
C PRO A 50 13.58 -0.48 15.47
N LYS A 51 13.31 0.70 16.03
CA LYS A 51 11.92 1.20 16.19
C LYS A 51 11.14 1.26 14.87
N THR A 52 11.85 1.32 13.74
CA THR A 52 11.30 1.41 12.40
C THR A 52 10.69 0.12 11.87
N MET A 53 11.07 -1.04 12.44
CA MET A 53 10.58 -2.36 12.00
C MET A 53 9.50 -2.94 12.91
N ALA A 54 9.49 -2.53 14.18
CA ALA A 54 8.35 -2.80 15.04
C ALA A 54 7.09 -2.13 14.46
N PRO A 55 5.90 -2.67 14.68
CA PRO A 55 4.68 -1.95 14.37
C PRO A 55 4.83 -0.50 14.85
N PRO A 56 4.45 0.50 14.05
CA PRO A 56 4.59 1.89 14.43
C PRO A 56 4.02 2.08 15.85
N ASP A 57 4.72 2.86 16.67
CA ASP A 57 4.31 3.22 18.02
C ASP A 57 4.39 2.12 19.10
N THR A 58 5.32 1.18 18.97
CA THR A 58 5.61 0.29 20.10
C THR A 58 6.23 1.10 21.25
N PRO A 59 5.55 1.28 22.39
CA PRO A 59 6.15 1.91 23.55
C PRO A 59 7.40 1.15 23.96
N SER A 60 8.51 1.83 24.14
CA SER A 60 9.83 1.24 24.45
C SER A 60 9.88 0.41 25.72
N PHE A 61 8.81 0.35 26.49
CA PHE A 61 8.76 -0.22 27.85
C PHE A 61 7.76 -1.38 28.02
N LYS A 62 6.97 -1.74 26.97
CA LYS A 62 5.95 -2.78 27.13
C LYS A 62 6.31 -4.00 26.30
N ASN A 63 6.37 -5.17 26.92
CA ASN A 63 6.53 -6.43 26.22
C ASN A 63 5.23 -6.92 25.55
N ASN A 64 4.08 -6.33 25.97
CA ASN A 64 2.78 -6.64 25.39
C ASN A 64 1.84 -5.42 25.45
N PHE A 65 0.91 -5.30 24.51
CA PHE A 65 -0.07 -4.22 24.44
C PHE A 65 -1.20 -4.53 23.47
N PHE A 66 -2.34 -3.88 23.67
CA PHE A 66 -3.39 -3.79 22.67
C PHE A 66 -3.12 -2.66 21.69
N ASN A 67 -3.28 -2.91 20.42
CA ASN A 67 -3.07 -1.95 19.35
C ASN A 67 -4.31 -1.83 18.47
N PHE A 68 -4.89 -0.63 18.41
CA PHE A 68 -5.86 -0.28 17.40
C PHE A 68 -5.10 0.15 16.15
N ARG A 69 -4.88 -0.79 15.22
CA ARG A 69 -3.98 -0.55 14.12
C ARG A 69 -4.61 0.24 13.00
N ARG A 70 -5.90 -0.02 12.71
CA ARG A 70 -6.57 0.61 11.58
C ARG A 70 -8.09 0.47 11.61
N ALA A 71 -8.79 1.51 11.13
CA ALA A 71 -10.19 1.43 10.76
C ALA A 71 -10.44 2.12 9.43
N TYR A 72 -11.11 1.43 8.53
CA TYR A 72 -11.65 1.99 7.29
C TYR A 72 -13.15 2.23 7.44
N PHE A 73 -13.61 3.37 6.94
CA PHE A 73 -15.00 3.62 6.63
C PHE A 73 -15.10 3.93 5.14
N THR A 74 -15.88 3.12 4.42
CA THR A 74 -16.01 3.21 2.96
C THR A 74 -17.46 3.47 2.59
N TYR A 75 -17.68 4.49 1.77
CA TYR A 75 -18.92 4.77 1.08
C TYR A 75 -18.72 4.55 -0.40
N GLU A 76 -19.61 3.77 -1.03
CA GLU A 76 -19.65 3.60 -2.48
C GLU A 76 -21.05 3.92 -2.98
N ASN A 77 -21.11 4.58 -4.14
CA ASN A 77 -22.35 4.88 -4.82
C ASN A 77 -22.21 4.46 -6.30
N LYS A 78 -23.01 3.48 -6.71
CA LYS A 78 -23.18 3.13 -8.11
C LYS A 78 -24.21 4.11 -8.70
N ILE A 79 -23.73 5.24 -9.25
CA ILE A 79 -24.55 6.31 -9.83
C ILE A 79 -25.37 5.78 -11.01
N ASN A 80 -24.73 4.98 -11.88
CA ASN A 80 -25.36 4.23 -12.96
C ASN A 80 -24.49 3.00 -13.31
N ASP A 81 -24.82 2.27 -14.38
CA ASP A 81 -24.08 1.04 -14.74
C ASP A 81 -22.62 1.28 -15.09
N ASN A 82 -22.27 2.47 -15.56
CA ASN A 82 -20.92 2.80 -15.99
C ASN A 82 -20.18 3.72 -15.01
N LEU A 83 -20.87 4.36 -14.07
CA LEU A 83 -20.27 5.38 -13.20
C LEU A 83 -20.46 5.03 -11.73
N LYS A 84 -19.35 4.93 -11.01
CA LYS A 84 -19.29 4.72 -9.58
C LYS A 84 -18.49 5.82 -8.91
N PHE A 85 -18.89 6.16 -7.69
CA PHE A 85 -18.14 7.02 -6.78
C PHE A 85 -17.71 6.23 -5.58
N ARG A 86 -16.48 6.46 -5.12
CA ARG A 86 -15.98 5.90 -3.86
C ARG A 86 -15.35 6.97 -3.01
N PHE A 87 -15.67 6.87 -1.71
CA PHE A 87 -15.07 7.67 -0.66
C PHE A 87 -14.64 6.76 0.48
N ARG A 88 -13.40 6.90 0.97
CA ARG A 88 -12.88 6.12 2.10
C ARG A 88 -12.11 7.00 3.06
N TYR A 89 -12.54 6.99 4.31
CA TYR A 89 -11.70 7.36 5.44
C TYR A 89 -10.85 6.18 5.90
N ASP A 90 -9.61 6.49 6.31
CA ASP A 90 -8.67 5.59 6.98
C ASP A 90 -8.29 6.26 8.30
N ALA A 91 -8.39 5.56 9.41
CA ALA A 91 -7.86 5.99 10.70
C ALA A 91 -6.84 4.96 11.16
N ASP A 92 -5.61 5.38 11.34
CA ASP A 92 -4.55 4.56 11.87
C ASP A 92 -3.80 5.30 13.00
N ASN A 93 -2.89 4.60 13.63
CA ASN A 93 -2.11 5.13 14.76
C ASN A 93 -0.93 6.04 14.34
N THR A 94 -0.80 6.36 13.07
CA THR A 94 0.28 7.22 12.55
C THR A 94 -0.13 8.67 12.34
N ALA A 95 -1.43 8.96 12.27
CA ALA A 95 -1.97 10.29 12.01
C ALA A 95 -2.01 11.15 13.28
N ASN A 96 -0.85 11.63 13.74
CA ASN A 96 -0.73 12.46 14.93
C ASN A 96 -0.60 13.95 14.59
N LEU A 97 -1.26 14.81 15.36
CA LEU A 97 -1.00 16.26 15.33
C LEU A 97 0.11 16.62 16.32
N THR A 98 1.05 17.41 15.84
CA THR A 98 2.05 18.05 16.69
C THR A 98 1.66 19.52 16.86
N SER A 99 1.37 19.93 18.08
CA SER A 99 1.16 21.33 18.42
C SER A 99 2.46 21.92 19.01
N VAL A 100 2.78 23.14 18.60
CA VAL A 100 3.90 23.90 19.15
C VAL A 100 3.34 24.98 20.06
N ASP A 101 3.75 24.97 21.32
CA ASP A 101 3.47 26.09 22.22
C ASP A 101 4.38 27.28 21.80
N VAL A 102 3.75 28.30 21.25
CA VAL A 102 4.47 29.49 20.72
C VAL A 102 5.26 30.23 21.80
N LYS A 103 4.85 30.13 23.07
CA LYS A 103 5.52 30.82 24.20
C LYS A 103 6.76 30.07 24.70
N THR A 104 6.70 28.75 24.71
CA THR A 104 7.75 27.93 25.31
C THR A 104 8.59 27.20 24.25
N GLY A 105 8.18 27.20 22.98
CA GLY A 105 8.78 26.41 21.91
C GLY A 105 8.61 24.90 22.09
N SER A 106 7.87 24.46 23.14
CA SER A 106 7.68 23.04 23.41
C SER A 106 6.72 22.43 22.40
N THR A 107 7.05 21.20 21.95
CA THR A 107 6.18 20.43 21.07
C THR A 107 5.39 19.40 21.86
N LYS A 108 4.08 19.36 21.65
CA LYS A 108 3.19 18.34 22.21
C LYS A 108 2.59 17.53 21.09
N LYS A 109 2.83 16.23 21.10
CA LYS A 109 2.21 15.28 20.18
C LYS A 109 0.84 14.87 20.72
N ASP A 110 -0.18 14.90 19.86
CA ASP A 110 -1.51 14.40 20.17
C ASP A 110 -1.58 12.92 19.72
N ASP A 111 -1.81 12.01 20.67
CA ASP A 111 -1.86 10.57 20.43
C ASP A 111 -3.27 10.06 20.06
N LYS A 112 -4.21 10.96 19.72
CA LYS A 112 -5.56 10.56 19.29
C LYS A 112 -5.54 9.94 17.90
N LEU A 113 -6.34 8.90 17.71
CA LEU A 113 -6.62 8.36 16.37
C LEU A 113 -7.39 9.41 15.55
N ARG A 114 -6.88 9.69 14.34
CA ARG A 114 -7.51 10.68 13.45
C ARG A 114 -7.80 10.06 12.10
N PRO A 115 -9.02 10.21 11.60
CA PRO A 115 -9.32 9.80 10.24
C PRO A 115 -8.72 10.78 9.24
N PHE A 116 -8.24 10.24 8.13
CA PHE A 116 -7.80 10.98 6.95
C PHE A 116 -8.43 10.39 5.69
N ILE A 117 -8.45 11.16 4.62
CA ILE A 117 -9.00 10.71 3.33
C ILE A 117 -8.00 9.79 2.66
N LYS A 118 -8.43 8.55 2.40
CA LYS A 118 -7.62 7.54 1.71
C LYS A 118 -7.97 7.42 0.24
N HIS A 119 -9.28 7.44 -0.08
CA HIS A 119 -9.78 7.36 -1.44
C HIS A 119 -10.91 8.36 -1.64
N VAL A 120 -10.87 9.09 -2.74
CA VAL A 120 -11.98 9.89 -3.29
C VAL A 120 -11.85 9.88 -4.79
N TYR A 121 -12.63 9.06 -5.48
CA TYR A 121 -12.56 8.99 -6.93
C TYR A 121 -13.88 8.64 -7.59
N LEU A 122 -13.98 9.03 -8.87
CA LEU A 122 -14.96 8.51 -9.81
C LEU A 122 -14.34 7.38 -10.63
N ASP A 123 -15.10 6.33 -10.87
CA ASP A 123 -14.72 5.16 -11.70
C ASP A 123 -15.71 5.05 -12.84
N TYR A 124 -15.22 5.24 -14.07
CA TYR A 124 -16.01 5.14 -15.28
C TYR A 124 -15.64 3.90 -16.08
N ALA A 125 -16.61 3.00 -16.27
CA ALA A 125 -16.45 1.69 -16.91
C ALA A 125 -16.89 1.67 -18.38
N GLY A 126 -17.04 2.83 -19.03
CA GLY A 126 -17.62 2.92 -20.39
C GLY A 126 -16.66 3.33 -21.49
N LEU A 127 -15.37 3.54 -21.20
CA LEU A 127 -14.42 4.04 -22.20
C LEU A 127 -14.09 2.99 -23.27
N LEU A 128 -13.81 1.77 -22.86
CA LEU A 128 -13.65 0.57 -23.69
C LEU A 128 -14.39 -0.60 -23.03
N PRO A 129 -14.75 -1.66 -23.77
CA PRO A 129 -15.26 -2.88 -23.15
C PRO A 129 -14.28 -3.42 -22.09
N ASN A 130 -14.79 -3.79 -20.92
CA ASN A 130 -13.98 -4.34 -19.81
C ASN A 130 -12.86 -3.40 -19.31
N SER A 131 -13.05 -2.09 -19.42
CA SER A 131 -12.11 -1.09 -18.91
C SER A 131 -12.71 -0.28 -17.77
N SER A 132 -11.82 0.36 -16.99
CA SER A 132 -12.14 1.29 -15.92
C SER A 132 -11.19 2.48 -15.98
N LEU A 133 -11.74 3.69 -15.97
CA LEU A 133 -11.03 4.94 -15.85
C LEU A 133 -11.36 5.57 -14.50
N LYS A 134 -10.40 5.65 -13.61
CA LYS A 134 -10.55 6.29 -12.31
C LYS A 134 -9.91 7.67 -12.31
N VAL A 135 -10.59 8.65 -11.72
CA VAL A 135 -10.11 10.04 -11.59
C VAL A 135 -10.30 10.48 -10.15
N GLY A 136 -9.22 10.91 -9.50
CA GLY A 136 -9.20 11.36 -8.11
C GLY A 136 -8.11 10.68 -7.29
N MET A 137 -8.29 10.63 -5.97
CA MET A 137 -7.39 9.92 -5.07
C MET A 137 -7.74 8.43 -5.07
N THR A 138 -6.97 7.64 -5.79
CA THR A 138 -7.22 6.21 -6.05
C THR A 138 -6.05 5.33 -5.67
N GLU A 139 -6.28 4.03 -5.61
CA GLU A 139 -5.23 3.04 -5.35
C GLU A 139 -4.16 3.11 -6.44
N THR A 140 -2.89 3.00 -6.05
CA THR A 140 -1.75 2.88 -6.97
C THR A 140 -1.64 1.46 -7.52
N LEU A 141 -0.87 1.29 -8.59
CA LEU A 141 -0.75 0.01 -9.29
C LEU A 141 0.28 -0.94 -8.67
N THR A 142 1.16 -0.44 -7.79
CA THR A 142 2.36 -1.13 -7.33
C THR A 142 2.09 -2.45 -6.59
N PHE A 143 1.12 -2.46 -5.67
CA PHE A 143 0.94 -3.58 -4.74
C PHE A 143 -0.45 -4.20 -4.77
N LYS A 144 -1.41 -3.60 -5.47
CA LYS A 144 -2.80 -4.05 -5.43
C LYS A 144 -2.98 -5.54 -5.72
N ILE A 145 -2.34 -6.05 -6.79
CA ILE A 145 -2.45 -7.48 -7.13
C ILE A 145 -1.83 -8.37 -6.06
N ALA A 146 -0.66 -8.01 -5.55
CA ALA A 146 0.01 -8.78 -4.50
C ALA A 146 -0.79 -8.77 -3.19
N GLU A 147 -1.36 -7.63 -2.80
CA GLU A 147 -2.22 -7.51 -1.62
C GLU A 147 -3.48 -8.40 -1.74
N GLU A 148 -4.12 -8.41 -2.92
CA GLU A 148 -5.28 -9.27 -3.19
C GLU A 148 -4.91 -10.76 -3.12
N LYS A 149 -3.75 -11.16 -3.66
CA LYS A 149 -3.28 -12.54 -3.64
C LYS A 149 -2.78 -12.99 -2.26
N TRP A 150 -2.08 -12.12 -1.54
CA TRP A 150 -1.71 -12.35 -0.15
C TRP A 150 -2.95 -12.55 0.73
N GLY A 151 -3.96 -11.68 0.63
CA GLY A 151 -5.25 -11.80 1.31
C GLY A 151 -5.22 -11.59 2.83
N TYR A 152 -4.05 -11.38 3.42
CA TYR A 152 -3.84 -11.19 4.85
C TYR A 152 -3.29 -9.80 5.17
N ARG A 153 -3.85 -8.76 4.51
CA ARG A 153 -3.52 -7.36 4.78
C ARG A 153 -3.78 -6.97 6.24
N SER A 154 -4.73 -7.66 6.89
CA SER A 154 -4.98 -7.56 8.33
C SER A 154 -3.79 -8.02 9.19
N VAL A 155 -2.96 -8.94 8.70
CA VAL A 155 -1.75 -9.41 9.39
C VAL A 155 -0.56 -8.55 9.01
N ALA A 156 -0.24 -8.46 7.72
CA ALA A 156 0.92 -7.72 7.24
C ALA A 156 0.66 -7.06 5.87
N LYS A 157 1.30 -5.91 5.65
CA LYS A 157 1.43 -5.28 4.33
C LYS A 157 2.25 -6.17 3.41
N THR A 158 2.13 -5.99 2.08
CA THR A 158 2.99 -6.66 1.09
C THR A 158 4.41 -6.11 1.12
N LEU A 159 5.31 -6.77 0.42
CA LEU A 159 6.74 -6.43 0.40
C LEU A 159 6.98 -4.95 0.08
N THR A 160 6.39 -4.42 -0.98
CA THR A 160 6.59 -3.03 -1.42
C THR A 160 5.90 -1.97 -0.57
N ASP A 161 4.89 -2.33 0.24
CA ASP A 161 4.16 -1.41 1.15
C ASP A 161 4.60 -1.60 2.62
N GLY A 162 5.48 -2.56 2.93
CA GLY A 162 5.79 -2.99 4.31
C GLY A 162 7.11 -2.52 4.88
N TYR A 163 8.08 -2.19 4.05
CA TYR A 163 9.46 -1.97 4.48
C TYR A 163 9.90 -0.51 4.36
N LYS A 164 10.85 -0.15 5.22
CA LYS A 164 11.47 1.18 5.29
C LYS A 164 12.98 1.03 5.28
N ASP A 165 13.66 2.06 4.82
CA ASP A 165 15.11 2.14 4.93
C ASP A 165 15.57 2.39 6.39
N ILE A 166 16.87 2.44 6.58
CA ILE A 166 17.49 2.68 7.90
C ILE A 166 17.14 4.04 8.49
N THR A 167 16.65 4.99 7.69
CA THR A 167 16.21 6.31 8.13
C THR A 167 14.72 6.36 8.45
N GLY A 168 14.00 5.27 8.19
CA GLY A 168 12.56 5.16 8.36
C GLY A 168 11.76 5.65 7.14
N LYS A 169 12.44 5.98 6.03
CA LYS A 169 11.77 6.36 4.77
C LYS A 169 11.22 5.09 4.11
N GLU A 170 9.96 5.12 3.71
CA GLU A 170 9.37 4.08 2.86
C GLU A 170 9.97 4.15 1.45
N ILE A 171 10.15 3.01 0.79
CA ILE A 171 10.28 3.01 -0.66
C ILE A 171 9.04 3.69 -1.21
N ASP A 172 9.17 4.44 -2.28
CA ASP A 172 8.15 5.37 -2.76
C ASP A 172 6.96 4.66 -3.43
N ALA A 173 6.42 3.66 -2.75
CA ALA A 173 5.28 2.84 -3.15
C ALA A 173 4.10 3.14 -2.23
N THR A 174 3.48 4.29 -2.43
CA THR A 174 2.27 4.66 -1.69
C THR A 174 1.05 3.85 -2.12
N SER A 175 0.17 3.59 -1.15
CA SER A 175 -1.05 2.81 -1.40
C SER A 175 -2.16 3.58 -2.12
N ALA A 176 -2.11 4.92 -2.15
CA ALA A 176 -3.03 5.76 -2.91
C ALA A 176 -2.38 7.09 -3.27
N ASP A 177 -2.83 7.68 -4.38
CA ASP A 177 -2.35 8.97 -4.86
C ASP A 177 -3.44 9.66 -5.69
N VAL A 178 -3.33 10.98 -5.83
CA VAL A 178 -4.22 11.79 -6.66
C VAL A 178 -3.78 11.70 -8.11
N GLY A 179 -4.68 11.24 -8.99
CA GLY A 179 -4.32 11.09 -10.41
C GLY A 179 -5.43 10.52 -11.26
N VAL A 180 -5.01 9.99 -12.39
CA VAL A 180 -5.85 9.31 -13.37
C VAL A 180 -5.29 7.92 -13.61
N SER A 181 -6.08 6.88 -13.38
CA SER A 181 -5.71 5.49 -13.57
C SER A 181 -6.65 4.84 -14.59
N PHE A 182 -6.09 4.14 -15.56
CA PHE A 182 -6.82 3.37 -16.54
C PHE A 182 -6.43 1.90 -16.45
N THR A 183 -7.42 1.01 -16.37
CA THR A 183 -7.23 -0.44 -16.41
C THR A 183 -8.06 -1.05 -17.53
N HIS A 184 -7.51 -2.05 -18.24
CA HIS A 184 -8.20 -2.73 -19.32
C HIS A 184 -7.93 -4.23 -19.29
N ASN A 185 -9.00 -5.00 -19.19
CA ASN A 185 -8.97 -6.46 -19.39
C ASN A 185 -9.21 -6.76 -20.87
N VAL A 186 -8.13 -6.80 -21.66
CA VAL A 186 -8.18 -7.01 -23.12
C VAL A 186 -8.76 -8.37 -23.44
N SER A 187 -8.38 -9.37 -22.68
CA SER A 187 -8.84 -10.75 -22.82
C SER A 187 -8.82 -11.47 -21.46
N LYS A 188 -9.20 -12.74 -21.45
CA LYS A 188 -9.05 -13.58 -20.25
C LYS A 188 -7.58 -13.81 -19.86
N SER A 189 -6.67 -13.67 -20.83
CA SER A 189 -5.24 -13.97 -20.68
C SER A 189 -4.35 -12.73 -20.60
N PHE A 190 -4.88 -11.52 -20.84
CA PHE A 190 -4.08 -10.30 -20.88
C PHE A 190 -4.82 -9.10 -20.31
N ARG A 191 -4.16 -8.39 -19.37
CA ARG A 191 -4.63 -7.16 -18.75
C ARG A 191 -3.49 -6.16 -18.68
N TYR A 192 -3.81 -4.87 -18.75
CA TYR A 192 -2.85 -3.81 -18.47
C TYR A 192 -3.49 -2.67 -17.71
N ALA A 193 -2.65 -1.89 -17.05
CA ALA A 193 -3.04 -0.68 -16.35
C ALA A 193 -1.96 0.38 -16.53
N ALA A 194 -2.38 1.64 -16.55
CA ALA A 194 -1.50 2.81 -16.54
C ALA A 194 -2.07 3.87 -15.59
N MET A 195 -1.21 4.63 -14.94
CA MET A 195 -1.60 5.71 -14.04
C MET A 195 -0.64 6.87 -14.16
N VAL A 196 -1.19 8.08 -14.14
CA VAL A 196 -0.44 9.32 -13.95
C VAL A 196 -0.94 9.95 -12.66
N SER A 197 -0.04 10.22 -11.73
CA SER A 197 -0.41 10.75 -10.42
C SER A 197 0.52 11.87 -9.96
N SER A 198 0.16 12.52 -8.85
CA SER A 198 0.92 13.62 -8.28
C SER A 198 2.32 13.21 -7.81
N GLY A 199 2.51 11.96 -7.37
CA GLY A 199 3.74 11.51 -6.69
C GLY A 199 3.81 11.95 -5.22
N SER A 200 2.88 12.80 -4.76
CA SER A 200 2.88 13.34 -3.40
C SER A 200 2.16 12.46 -2.37
N HIS A 201 1.59 11.34 -2.82
CA HIS A 201 0.85 10.40 -1.99
C HIS A 201 -0.49 10.97 -1.47
N TYR A 202 -1.28 10.13 -0.77
CA TYR A 202 -2.53 10.56 -0.15
C TYR A 202 -2.32 11.44 1.10
N SER A 203 -1.11 11.48 1.64
CA SER A 203 -0.79 12.16 2.90
C SER A 203 -0.23 13.58 2.73
N HIS A 204 0.06 13.98 1.52
CA HIS A 204 0.66 15.29 1.21
C HIS A 204 -0.09 15.99 0.07
N ILE A 205 -0.13 17.32 0.15
CA ILE A 205 -0.58 18.15 -0.96
C ILE A 205 0.54 18.21 -2.00
N GLU A 206 0.19 18.15 -3.28
CA GLU A 206 1.16 18.29 -4.36
C GLU A 206 1.90 19.63 -4.27
N GLY A 207 3.20 19.55 -4.09
CA GLY A 207 4.08 20.72 -3.89
C GLY A 207 4.96 21.07 -5.08
N ASP A 208 4.94 20.26 -6.15
CA ASP A 208 5.78 20.46 -7.33
C ASP A 208 5.04 20.21 -8.66
N LYS A 209 5.74 20.36 -9.77
CA LYS A 209 5.19 20.19 -11.13
C LYS A 209 5.35 18.77 -11.68
N TYR A 210 6.10 17.94 -11.03
CA TYR A 210 6.45 16.61 -11.54
C TYR A 210 5.31 15.63 -11.28
N LYS A 211 5.32 14.55 -12.06
CA LYS A 211 4.27 13.51 -11.98
C LYS A 211 4.93 12.15 -11.92
N LYS A 212 4.28 11.24 -11.21
CA LYS A 212 4.62 9.83 -11.19
C LYS A 212 3.85 9.11 -12.30
N LEU A 213 4.59 8.38 -13.13
CA LEU A 213 4.04 7.54 -14.20
C LEU A 213 4.15 6.08 -13.77
N MET A 214 3.05 5.33 -13.86
CA MET A 214 3.01 3.92 -13.49
C MET A 214 2.43 3.10 -14.62
N ALA A 215 2.99 1.91 -14.85
CA ALA A 215 2.45 0.93 -15.78
C ALA A 215 2.52 -0.48 -15.18
N GLN A 216 1.48 -1.28 -15.42
CA GLN A 216 1.41 -2.67 -15.01
C GLN A 216 0.85 -3.52 -16.15
N VAL A 217 1.41 -4.71 -16.34
CA VAL A 217 0.89 -5.74 -17.24
C VAL A 217 0.65 -7.03 -16.46
N GLN A 218 -0.38 -7.77 -16.84
CA GLN A 218 -0.67 -9.10 -16.30
C GLN A 218 -0.91 -10.07 -17.46
N ILE A 219 -0.22 -11.21 -17.40
CA ILE A 219 -0.34 -12.31 -18.35
C ILE A 219 -0.87 -13.52 -17.58
N LEU A 220 -1.98 -14.07 -18.01
CA LEU A 220 -2.68 -15.22 -17.44
C LEU A 220 -2.70 -16.36 -18.46
N PRO A 221 -1.56 -17.07 -18.67
CA PRO A 221 -1.44 -18.06 -19.76
C PRO A 221 -2.32 -19.29 -19.52
N LEU A 222 -2.59 -19.61 -18.27
CA LEU A 222 -3.41 -20.74 -17.83
C LEU A 222 -4.32 -20.29 -16.67
N PRO A 223 -5.49 -20.95 -16.49
CA PRO A 223 -6.30 -20.72 -15.31
C PRO A 223 -5.51 -20.97 -14.02
N GLY A 224 -5.50 -19.97 -13.12
CA GLY A 224 -4.78 -20.05 -11.86
C GLY A 224 -3.28 -19.76 -11.93
N LEU A 225 -2.74 -19.32 -13.09
CA LEU A 225 -1.37 -18.82 -13.19
C LEU A 225 -1.39 -17.38 -13.66
N THR A 226 -0.78 -16.49 -12.89
CA THR A 226 -0.66 -15.06 -13.21
C THR A 226 0.80 -14.62 -13.13
N PHE A 227 1.29 -14.00 -14.18
CA PHE A 227 2.51 -13.20 -14.18
C PHE A 227 2.14 -11.73 -14.21
N ALA A 228 2.74 -10.92 -13.32
CA ALA A 228 2.55 -9.48 -13.34
C ALA A 228 3.89 -8.77 -13.38
N GLY A 229 3.99 -7.74 -14.22
CA GLY A 229 5.13 -6.84 -14.29
C GLY A 229 4.68 -5.41 -14.02
N TYR A 230 5.47 -4.65 -13.28
CA TYR A 230 5.20 -3.27 -12.94
C TYR A 230 6.45 -2.41 -13.09
N VAL A 231 6.25 -1.20 -13.55
CA VAL A 231 7.29 -0.17 -13.59
C VAL A 231 6.68 1.18 -13.24
N ASP A 232 7.44 1.98 -12.51
CA ASP A 232 7.14 3.40 -12.36
C ASP A 232 8.37 4.27 -12.61
N TYR A 233 8.07 5.53 -12.88
CA TYR A 233 9.04 6.61 -13.02
C TYR A 233 8.49 7.86 -12.33
N GLU A 234 9.35 8.50 -11.56
CA GLU A 234 9.06 9.78 -10.92
C GLU A 234 10.27 10.68 -11.00
N GLN A 235 10.03 11.92 -11.41
CA GLN A 235 11.01 13.00 -11.25
C GLN A 235 10.63 13.76 -9.99
N GLN A 236 11.57 13.94 -9.07
CA GLN A 236 11.32 14.58 -7.78
C GLN A 236 11.87 16.00 -7.77
N ALA A 237 11.19 16.90 -7.05
CA ALA A 237 11.72 18.23 -6.80
C ALA A 237 12.91 18.15 -5.83
N ALA A 238 14.01 18.78 -6.19
CA ALA A 238 15.16 18.92 -5.32
C ALA A 238 15.70 20.34 -5.35
N VAL A 239 16.42 20.71 -4.29
CA VAL A 239 17.11 22.02 -4.19
C VAL A 239 18.17 22.14 -5.26
N THR A 240 18.83 21.03 -5.64
CA THR A 240 19.83 20.97 -6.69
C THR A 240 19.58 19.75 -7.58
N GLY A 241 19.36 20.00 -8.87
CA GLY A 241 19.07 18.96 -9.85
C GLY A 241 17.59 18.54 -9.86
N SER A 242 17.28 17.51 -10.64
CA SER A 242 15.95 16.93 -10.76
C SER A 242 16.12 15.42 -10.64
N PRO A 243 16.24 14.90 -9.41
CA PRO A 243 16.48 13.48 -9.19
C PRO A 243 15.33 12.64 -9.71
N LYS A 244 15.65 11.42 -10.09
CA LYS A 244 14.72 10.47 -10.67
C LYS A 244 14.63 9.24 -9.77
N ALA A 245 13.43 8.70 -9.66
CA ALA A 245 13.18 7.44 -8.99
C ALA A 245 12.49 6.45 -9.95
N TYR A 246 12.85 5.19 -9.83
CA TYR A 246 12.30 4.10 -10.64
C TYR A 246 11.99 2.91 -9.74
N THR A 247 10.84 2.30 -9.95
CA THR A 247 10.52 0.99 -9.35
C THR A 247 10.28 -0.03 -10.45
N TYR A 248 10.85 -1.21 -10.31
CA TYR A 248 10.57 -2.38 -11.14
C TYR A 248 10.06 -3.49 -10.24
N LYS A 249 8.99 -4.16 -10.65
CA LYS A 249 8.43 -5.28 -9.90
C LYS A 249 8.03 -6.41 -10.83
N ALA A 250 8.22 -7.65 -10.36
CA ALA A 250 7.76 -8.86 -11.03
C ALA A 250 7.10 -9.78 -10.01
N ASP A 251 5.90 -10.25 -10.33
CA ASP A 251 5.12 -11.12 -9.47
C ASP A 251 4.69 -12.38 -10.22
N ILE A 252 4.62 -13.50 -9.50
CA ILE A 252 4.06 -14.77 -9.98
C ILE A 252 3.06 -15.28 -8.95
N PHE A 253 1.85 -15.61 -9.39
CA PHE A 253 0.83 -16.18 -8.51
C PHE A 253 0.29 -17.48 -9.07
N LEU A 254 0.24 -18.51 -8.21
CA LEU A 254 -0.23 -19.86 -8.50
C LEU A 254 -1.49 -20.15 -7.67
N GLU A 255 -2.60 -20.41 -8.35
CA GLU A 255 -3.91 -20.73 -7.80
C GLU A 255 -4.52 -21.98 -8.47
N MET A 256 -3.67 -22.84 -9.05
CA MET A 256 -4.09 -24.03 -9.79
C MET A 256 -4.57 -25.17 -8.87
N VAL A 257 -4.12 -25.17 -7.62
CA VAL A 257 -4.57 -26.13 -6.62
C VAL A 257 -5.72 -25.50 -5.84
N ARG A 258 -6.80 -26.27 -5.69
CA ARG A 258 -8.00 -25.80 -4.96
C ARG A 258 -7.61 -25.31 -3.56
N ASN A 259 -8.13 -24.16 -3.18
CA ASN A 259 -7.95 -23.53 -1.87
C ASN A 259 -6.49 -23.11 -1.54
N LEU A 260 -5.54 -23.28 -2.46
CA LEU A 260 -4.13 -22.93 -2.27
C LEU A 260 -3.78 -21.74 -3.17
N VAL A 261 -3.16 -20.73 -2.58
CA VAL A 261 -2.50 -19.64 -3.30
C VAL A 261 -1.05 -19.62 -2.90
N ILE A 262 -0.16 -19.57 -3.88
CA ILE A 262 1.27 -19.33 -3.68
C ILE A 262 1.62 -18.07 -4.47
N GLY A 263 2.34 -17.14 -3.86
CA GLY A 263 2.80 -15.91 -4.48
C GLY A 263 4.30 -15.74 -4.34
N PHE A 264 4.89 -15.21 -5.38
CA PHE A 264 6.27 -14.73 -5.41
C PHE A 264 6.26 -13.28 -5.86
N GLU A 265 6.97 -12.41 -5.15
CA GLU A 265 7.16 -11.01 -5.48
C GLU A 265 8.65 -10.67 -5.50
N TYR A 266 9.07 -9.87 -6.47
CA TYR A 266 10.39 -9.27 -6.54
C TYR A 266 10.25 -7.78 -6.88
N PHE A 267 11.04 -6.93 -6.25
CA PHE A 267 11.13 -5.53 -6.66
C PHE A 267 12.57 -5.01 -6.57
N SER A 268 12.81 -3.95 -7.33
CA SER A 268 14.01 -3.12 -7.26
C SER A 268 13.58 -1.65 -7.35
N TYR A 269 14.10 -0.84 -6.47
CA TYR A 269 13.88 0.60 -6.39
C TYR A 269 15.21 1.35 -6.48
N ASP A 270 15.33 2.29 -7.39
CA ASP A 270 16.51 3.14 -7.62
C ASP A 270 16.10 4.61 -7.48
N ASN A 271 16.78 5.37 -6.64
CA ASN A 271 16.47 6.77 -6.39
C ASN A 271 17.75 7.64 -6.38
N ASP A 272 17.85 8.53 -7.36
CA ASP A 272 18.98 9.45 -7.51
C ASP A 272 19.05 10.55 -6.43
N THR A 273 17.92 10.81 -5.74
CA THR A 273 17.82 11.90 -4.75
C THR A 273 18.55 11.58 -3.47
N TYR A 274 18.59 10.30 -3.14
CA TYR A 274 19.03 9.86 -1.84
C TYR A 274 20.49 9.44 -1.93
N VAL A 275 21.37 10.34 -1.49
CA VAL A 275 22.81 10.06 -1.45
C VAL A 275 23.20 9.93 0.01
N LEU A 276 23.28 8.69 0.51
CA LEU A 276 23.94 8.41 1.77
C LEU A 276 25.42 8.13 1.49
N ASN A 277 26.32 8.96 2.04
CA ASN A 277 27.76 8.86 1.82
C ASN A 277 28.19 8.88 0.34
N SER A 278 27.58 9.76 -0.47
CA SER A 278 27.81 9.87 -1.92
C SER A 278 27.41 8.65 -2.75
N LYS A 279 26.59 7.73 -2.21
CA LYS A 279 26.08 6.56 -2.90
C LYS A 279 24.58 6.68 -3.17
N ARG A 280 24.15 6.23 -4.34
CA ARG A 280 22.74 6.18 -4.73
C ARG A 280 21.96 5.26 -3.79
N TYR A 281 20.70 5.59 -3.58
CA TYR A 281 19.80 4.71 -2.82
C TYR A 281 19.18 3.67 -3.75
N LYS A 282 19.49 2.40 -3.50
CA LYS A 282 18.94 1.26 -4.21
C LYS A 282 18.40 0.25 -3.22
N ALA A 283 17.08 0.15 -3.14
CA ALA A 283 16.44 -0.88 -2.35
C ALA A 283 16.00 -2.05 -3.23
N GLY A 284 15.92 -3.23 -2.65
CA GLY A 284 15.42 -4.41 -3.33
C GLY A 284 14.88 -5.44 -2.38
N GLY A 285 14.11 -6.38 -2.89
CA GLY A 285 13.60 -7.45 -2.06
C GLY A 285 12.84 -8.50 -2.84
N LEU A 286 12.63 -9.61 -2.15
CA LEU A 286 11.80 -10.71 -2.62
C LEU A 286 10.86 -11.17 -1.50
N SER A 287 9.69 -11.66 -1.88
CA SER A 287 8.73 -12.29 -0.98
C SER A 287 8.23 -13.58 -1.59
N VAL A 288 8.09 -14.60 -0.75
CA VAL A 288 7.39 -15.83 -1.10
C VAL A 288 6.33 -16.06 -0.04
N PHE A 289 5.08 -16.26 -0.46
CA PHE A 289 4.01 -16.55 0.48
C PHE A 289 3.12 -17.69 0.00
N GLY A 290 2.46 -18.31 0.96
CA GLY A 290 1.44 -19.32 0.73
C GLY A 290 0.26 -19.11 1.66
N ARG A 291 -0.95 -19.37 1.16
CA ARG A 291 -2.16 -19.47 1.97
C ARG A 291 -3.00 -20.66 1.54
N TYR A 292 -3.54 -21.39 2.50
CA TYR A 292 -4.35 -22.58 2.26
C TYR A 292 -5.62 -22.52 3.10
N ALA A 293 -6.78 -22.57 2.46
CA ALA A 293 -8.07 -22.67 3.13
C ALA A 293 -8.38 -24.15 3.41
N ILE A 294 -8.15 -24.58 4.65
CA ILE A 294 -8.48 -25.96 5.10
C ILE A 294 -10.00 -26.17 4.98
N THR A 295 -10.75 -25.26 5.57
CA THR A 295 -12.19 -25.17 5.41
C THR A 295 -12.51 -23.76 4.91
N PRO A 296 -12.94 -23.61 3.64
CA PRO A 296 -13.26 -22.30 3.08
C PRO A 296 -14.18 -21.49 4.00
N ASP A 297 -13.89 -20.21 4.15
CA ASP A 297 -14.61 -19.24 4.98
C ASP A 297 -14.66 -19.56 6.49
N GLN A 298 -13.94 -20.58 6.98
CA GLN A 298 -13.90 -20.96 8.39
C GLN A 298 -12.49 -21.04 8.96
N PHE A 299 -11.60 -21.77 8.30
CA PHE A 299 -10.25 -22.00 8.81
C PHE A 299 -9.21 -22.04 7.70
N GLY A 300 -8.16 -21.25 7.83
CA GLY A 300 -7.07 -21.14 6.88
C GLY A 300 -5.70 -21.06 7.55
N LEU A 301 -4.67 -21.43 6.81
CA LEU A 301 -3.26 -21.30 7.19
C LEU A 301 -2.59 -20.32 6.24
N PHE A 302 -1.59 -19.61 6.75
CA PHE A 302 -0.73 -18.75 5.92
C PHE A 302 0.72 -18.74 6.43
N ALA A 303 1.62 -18.59 5.49
CA ALA A 303 3.03 -18.34 5.77
C ALA A 303 3.62 -17.42 4.71
N ARG A 304 4.65 -16.66 5.09
CA ARG A 304 5.36 -15.74 4.21
C ARG A 304 6.81 -15.60 4.67
N PHE A 305 7.69 -15.49 3.70
CA PHE A 305 9.09 -15.14 3.88
C PHE A 305 9.45 -13.96 2.99
N ASP A 306 10.05 -12.93 3.58
CA ASP A 306 10.59 -11.78 2.86
C ASP A 306 12.10 -11.68 3.10
N SER A 307 12.82 -11.34 2.04
CA SER A 307 14.19 -10.85 2.12
C SER A 307 14.21 -9.43 1.57
N TYR A 308 14.80 -8.51 2.31
CA TYR A 308 14.80 -7.10 1.98
C TYR A 308 16.19 -6.51 2.18
N GLU A 309 16.66 -5.80 1.18
CA GLU A 309 17.89 -5.02 1.19
C GLU A 309 17.54 -3.54 1.09
N PRO A 310 17.62 -2.79 2.20
CA PRO A 310 17.24 -1.37 2.22
C PRO A 310 18.09 -0.51 1.32
N ASN A 311 19.39 -0.82 1.20
CA ASN A 311 20.28 -0.12 0.28
C ASN A 311 21.46 -1.01 -0.14
N SER A 312 21.43 -1.54 -1.36
CA SER A 312 22.47 -2.41 -1.92
C SER A 312 23.88 -1.77 -2.01
N GLU A 313 23.98 -0.46 -1.81
CA GLU A 313 25.25 0.27 -1.71
C GLU A 313 25.86 0.24 -0.30
N LEU A 314 25.09 -0.21 0.69
CA LEU A 314 25.56 -0.43 2.07
C LEU A 314 25.81 -1.91 2.30
N LYS A 315 26.81 -2.23 3.12
CA LYS A 315 27.07 -3.62 3.51
C LYS A 315 26.30 -3.95 4.78
N ASP A 316 25.78 -5.16 4.82
CA ASP A 316 25.20 -5.77 6.02
C ASP A 316 23.91 -5.10 6.54
N ASP A 317 23.18 -4.36 5.70
CA ASP A 317 21.88 -3.78 6.05
C ASP A 317 20.69 -4.68 5.69
N GLU A 318 20.95 -5.85 5.15
CA GLU A 318 19.94 -6.85 4.79
C GLU A 318 19.15 -7.34 5.99
N MET A 319 17.89 -7.62 5.75
CA MET A 319 17.00 -8.20 6.74
C MET A 319 16.07 -9.23 6.11
N SER A 320 15.56 -10.14 6.93
CA SER A 320 14.51 -11.06 6.54
C SER A 320 13.37 -11.06 7.56
N LEU A 321 12.18 -11.37 7.07
CA LEU A 321 10.98 -11.53 7.87
C LEU A 321 10.31 -12.87 7.54
N MET A 322 10.03 -13.66 8.55
CA MET A 322 9.12 -14.80 8.47
C MET A 322 7.82 -14.47 9.17
N ILE A 323 6.71 -14.78 8.53
CA ILE A 323 5.36 -14.69 9.10
C ILE A 323 4.71 -16.06 8.96
N ALA A 324 4.09 -16.53 10.02
CA ALA A 324 3.25 -17.72 9.97
C ALA A 324 2.06 -17.56 10.90
N GLY A 325 0.94 -18.17 10.54
CA GLY A 325 -0.26 -18.10 11.35
C GLY A 325 -1.43 -18.85 10.73
N PHE A 326 -2.57 -18.69 11.38
CA PHE A 326 -3.82 -19.20 10.86
C PHE A 326 -4.95 -18.19 11.08
N ASP A 327 -6.01 -18.31 10.30
CA ASP A 327 -7.23 -17.55 10.53
C ASP A 327 -8.38 -18.50 10.88
N TRP A 328 -9.15 -18.09 11.86
CA TRP A 328 -10.38 -18.71 12.28
C TRP A 328 -11.52 -17.70 12.17
N CYS A 329 -12.58 -18.10 11.46
CA CYS A 329 -13.79 -17.31 11.26
C CYS A 329 -14.93 -17.94 12.09
N PRO A 330 -15.13 -17.52 13.36
CA PRO A 330 -16.07 -18.20 14.25
C PRO A 330 -17.52 -18.09 13.85
N VAL A 331 -17.88 -17.03 13.13
CA VAL A 331 -19.25 -16.79 12.68
C VAL A 331 -19.34 -16.80 11.16
N ASN A 332 -18.51 -15.97 10.49
CA ASN A 332 -18.41 -15.86 9.05
C ASN A 332 -17.12 -15.11 8.70
N LYS A 333 -16.83 -14.92 7.41
CA LYS A 333 -15.64 -14.23 6.91
C LYS A 333 -15.53 -12.75 7.32
N SER A 334 -16.59 -12.17 7.87
CA SER A 334 -16.57 -10.77 8.34
C SER A 334 -15.87 -10.60 9.69
N TRP A 335 -15.68 -11.70 10.43
CA TRP A 335 -14.96 -11.72 11.69
C TRP A 335 -13.91 -12.82 11.69
N LYS A 336 -12.64 -12.42 11.78
CA LYS A 336 -11.51 -13.36 11.83
C LYS A 336 -10.67 -13.13 13.08
N ILE A 337 -10.22 -14.22 13.67
CA ILE A 337 -9.22 -14.26 14.73
C ILE A 337 -7.98 -14.91 14.12
N GLN A 338 -6.86 -14.18 14.13
CA GLN A 338 -5.67 -14.52 13.37
C GLN A 338 -4.42 -14.54 14.27
N PRO A 339 -4.19 -15.61 15.05
CA PRO A 339 -2.93 -15.80 15.75
C PRO A 339 -1.78 -15.91 14.73
N ASN A 340 -0.72 -15.16 14.97
CA ASN A 340 0.40 -15.14 14.06
C ASN A 340 1.71 -14.82 14.78
N VAL A 341 2.84 -15.23 14.17
CA VAL A 341 4.19 -14.95 14.62
C VAL A 341 4.96 -14.23 13.52
N PHE A 342 5.73 -13.22 13.93
CA PHE A 342 6.71 -12.53 13.10
C PHE A 342 8.09 -12.83 13.65
N ILE A 343 9.02 -13.22 12.79
CA ILE A 343 10.42 -13.44 13.12
C ILE A 343 11.25 -12.56 12.19
N TYR A 344 11.80 -11.48 12.74
CA TYR A 344 12.70 -10.58 12.06
C TYR A 344 14.13 -11.03 12.29
N ASN A 345 14.93 -11.09 11.24
CA ASN A 345 16.37 -11.30 11.33
C ASN A 345 17.09 -10.16 10.59
N TYR A 346 18.10 -9.62 11.23
CA TYR A 346 18.94 -8.54 10.72
C TYR A 346 20.37 -9.09 10.53
N LYS A 347 20.97 -8.83 9.39
CA LYS A 347 22.36 -9.25 9.14
C LYS A 347 23.31 -8.55 10.11
N ASN A 348 23.13 -7.25 10.30
CA ASN A 348 23.82 -6.47 11.32
C ASN A 348 22.85 -5.46 11.98
N GLY A 349 22.25 -5.86 13.08
CA GLY A 349 21.29 -5.03 13.78
C GLY A 349 21.84 -3.69 14.28
N LYS A 350 23.15 -3.58 14.51
CA LYS A 350 23.77 -2.33 14.97
C LYS A 350 23.74 -1.22 13.93
N ILE A 351 23.59 -1.52 12.65
CA ILE A 351 23.36 -0.52 11.60
C ILE A 351 22.05 0.22 11.86
N TYR A 352 21.04 -0.50 12.31
CA TYR A 352 19.71 0.06 12.59
C TYR A 352 19.61 0.69 13.98
N ASN A 353 20.26 0.06 14.95
CA ASN A 353 20.31 0.56 16.32
C ASN A 353 21.66 0.18 16.97
N PRO A 354 22.55 1.15 17.24
CA PRO A 354 23.87 0.90 17.83
C PRO A 354 23.84 0.16 19.18
N THR A 355 22.71 0.23 19.90
CA THR A 355 22.52 -0.45 21.20
C THR A 355 21.97 -1.87 21.06
N MET A 356 21.82 -2.37 19.82
CA MET A 356 21.27 -3.68 19.56
C MET A 356 22.19 -4.79 20.07
N THR A 357 21.65 -5.69 20.87
CA THR A 357 22.40 -6.82 21.47
C THR A 357 22.13 -8.15 20.77
N LYS A 358 21.07 -8.20 19.95
CA LYS A 358 20.64 -9.39 19.22
C LYS A 358 20.30 -8.99 17.79
N ASN A 359 20.44 -9.90 16.85
CA ASN A 359 20.11 -9.69 15.44
C ASN A 359 18.73 -10.28 15.06
N SER A 360 17.84 -10.49 16.03
CA SER A 360 16.51 -11.02 15.75
C SER A 360 15.46 -10.53 16.73
N ASP A 361 14.26 -10.30 16.23
CA ASP A 361 13.06 -10.03 17.01
C ASP A 361 12.00 -11.10 16.77
N ILE A 362 11.31 -11.52 17.81
CA ILE A 362 10.19 -12.45 17.74
C ILE A 362 8.96 -11.78 18.33
N VAL A 363 7.91 -11.66 17.53
CA VAL A 363 6.67 -10.98 17.90
C VAL A 363 5.50 -11.95 17.71
N LEU A 364 4.72 -12.17 18.76
CA LEU A 364 3.46 -12.89 18.69
C LEU A 364 2.32 -11.88 18.62
N ASN A 365 1.43 -12.06 17.67
CA ASN A 365 0.22 -11.26 17.56
C ASN A 365 -1.03 -12.12 17.58
N LEU A 366 -2.06 -11.60 18.20
CA LEU A 366 -3.42 -12.04 18.02
C LEU A 366 -4.17 -10.91 17.31
N THR A 367 -4.33 -11.07 16.00
CA THR A 367 -5.00 -10.07 15.16
C THR A 367 -6.49 -10.36 15.06
N PHE A 368 -7.31 -9.36 15.29
CA PHE A 368 -8.75 -9.38 15.06
C PHE A 368 -9.07 -8.55 13.82
N PHE A 369 -9.69 -9.20 12.85
CA PHE A 369 -10.20 -8.58 11.64
C PHE A 369 -11.74 -8.56 11.71
N LEU A 370 -12.31 -7.36 11.54
CA LEU A 370 -13.75 -7.14 11.49
C LEU A 370 -14.09 -6.39 10.22
N SER A 371 -15.11 -6.85 9.47
CA SER A 371 -15.57 -6.19 8.23
C SER A 371 -17.08 -6.30 8.11
N PHE A 372 -17.74 -5.19 7.94
CA PHE A 372 -19.21 -5.10 7.88
C PHE A 372 -19.63 -4.32 6.63
#